data_57ff45581b0db84e4fa547ce2e8ba456
#
_entry.id   57ff45581b0db84e4fa547ce2e8ba456
#
_cell.length_a   1.000
_cell.length_b   1.000
_cell.length_c   1.000
_cell.angle_alpha   90.00
_cell.angle_beta   90.00
_cell.angle_gamma   90.00
#
_symmetry.space_group_name_H-M   'P 1'
#
loop_
_entity.id
_entity.type
_entity.pdbx_description
1 polymer ?
#
loop_
_entity_poly.entity_id
_entity_poly.type
_entity_poly.pdbx_seq_one_letter_code
_entity_poly.pdbx_strand_id
1 'polypeptide(L)'
;MQRIELAPDYEISRVIRGGWQLAAGHGQLTSDDPVADMVAFADAGITTFDCADIYTGVEELIGRFRLRYRELRGDDALSRIKVHTKFVPDLDMLKRINKSYVEGVIDQSLKRLHLDRLDLVQFHWWDYAAPQWLETAQWLNELRLSGKIHKVSGTNFDSDRMLQVQKLTTTIQRFS
;
A
#
# COMPACT_ATOMS: atom_id res chain seq x y z
N MET A 1 8.85 4.43 -20.10
CA MET A 1 7.56 4.93 -19.50
C MET A 1 7.83 6.24 -18.78
N GLN A 2 6.90 7.22 -18.89
CA GLN A 2 7.00 8.48 -18.16
C GLN A 2 6.79 8.24 -16.65
N ARG A 3 7.57 8.95 -15.81
CA ARG A 3 7.43 8.96 -14.35
C ARG A 3 6.84 10.31 -13.91
N ILE A 4 6.19 10.32 -12.76
CA ILE A 4 5.63 11.52 -12.15
C ILE A 4 5.97 11.54 -10.66
N GLU A 5 6.18 12.73 -10.12
CA GLU A 5 6.28 12.96 -8.69
C GLU A 5 4.87 13.00 -8.09
N LEU A 6 4.51 11.98 -7.30
CA LEU A 6 3.21 11.91 -6.64
C LEU A 6 3.18 12.75 -5.35
N ALA A 7 4.29 12.82 -4.68
CA ALA A 7 4.51 13.62 -3.47
C ALA A 7 6.00 13.94 -3.34
N PRO A 8 6.42 14.92 -2.51
CA PRO A 8 7.83 15.19 -2.27
C PRO A 8 8.59 13.90 -1.95
N ASP A 9 9.70 13.69 -2.65
CA ASP A 9 10.56 12.49 -2.54
C ASP A 9 9.88 11.16 -2.91
N TYR A 10 8.75 11.21 -3.66
CA TYR A 10 8.03 9.99 -4.04
C TYR A 10 7.61 10.00 -5.52
N GLU A 11 8.41 9.35 -6.32
CA GLU A 11 8.21 9.23 -7.76
C GLU A 11 7.66 7.84 -8.13
N ILE A 12 6.68 7.82 -9.05
CA ILE A 12 6.00 6.61 -9.54
C ILE A 12 5.96 6.56 -11.07
N SER A 13 5.73 5.38 -11.65
CA SER A 13 5.36 5.29 -13.06
C SER A 13 3.97 5.88 -13.28
N ARG A 14 3.78 6.61 -14.39
CA ARG A 14 2.50 7.26 -14.72
C ARG A 14 1.34 6.28 -14.87
N VAL A 15 1.64 5.05 -15.26
CA VAL A 15 0.69 3.93 -15.28
C VAL A 15 0.99 3.02 -14.10
N ILE A 16 -0.04 2.63 -13.37
CA ILE A 16 0.01 1.73 -12.21
C ILE A 16 -0.64 0.40 -12.59
N ARG A 17 0.01 -0.71 -12.26
CA ARG A 17 -0.56 -2.05 -12.45
C ARG A 17 -1.42 -2.42 -11.25
N GLY A 18 -2.74 -2.44 -11.44
CA GLY A 18 -3.68 -2.88 -10.41
C GLY A 18 -3.63 -4.40 -10.16
N GLY A 19 -3.75 -4.80 -8.90
CA GLY A 19 -3.69 -6.19 -8.46
C GLY A 19 -5.06 -6.82 -8.15
N TRP A 20 -6.15 -6.08 -8.19
CA TRP A 20 -7.49 -6.59 -7.85
C TRP A 20 -7.85 -7.89 -8.59
N GLN A 21 -7.59 -7.95 -9.90
CA GLN A 21 -7.90 -9.12 -10.73
C GLN A 21 -7.03 -10.34 -10.44
N LEU A 22 -5.96 -10.18 -9.66
CA LEU A 22 -5.07 -11.26 -9.25
C LEU A 22 -5.50 -11.91 -7.93
N ALA A 23 -6.48 -11.32 -7.23
CA ALA A 23 -6.99 -11.85 -5.97
C ALA A 23 -7.75 -13.16 -6.20
N ALA A 24 -7.54 -14.13 -5.33
CA ALA A 24 -8.26 -15.39 -5.35
C ALA A 24 -9.78 -15.14 -5.27
N GLY A 25 -10.54 -15.76 -6.20
CA GLY A 25 -12.00 -15.60 -6.27
C GLY A 25 -12.49 -14.56 -7.28
N HIS A 26 -11.64 -13.77 -7.92
CA HIS A 26 -12.01 -12.74 -8.93
C HIS A 26 -11.83 -13.21 -10.39
N GLY A 27 -11.96 -14.52 -10.67
CA GLY A 27 -11.88 -15.09 -12.00
C GLY A 27 -10.64 -15.95 -12.22
N GLN A 28 -10.52 -16.49 -13.43
CA GLN A 28 -9.31 -17.21 -13.83
C GLN A 28 -8.19 -16.19 -14.06
N LEU A 29 -7.01 -16.46 -13.49
CA LEU A 29 -5.80 -15.74 -13.89
C LEU A 29 -5.65 -15.89 -15.41
N THR A 30 -5.49 -14.78 -16.11
CA THR A 30 -5.33 -14.78 -17.58
C THR A 30 -3.93 -15.23 -18.00
N SER A 31 -3.06 -15.49 -17.07
CA SER A 31 -1.67 -15.90 -17.26
C SER A 31 -1.32 -17.09 -16.38
N ASP A 32 -0.57 -18.02 -16.96
CA ASP A 32 -0.04 -19.19 -16.24
C ASP A 32 1.11 -18.81 -15.29
N ASP A 33 1.76 -17.65 -15.51
CA ASP A 33 2.83 -17.11 -14.65
C ASP A 33 2.67 -15.61 -14.39
N PRO A 34 1.86 -15.22 -13.40
CA PRO A 34 1.66 -13.83 -13.01
C PRO A 34 2.94 -13.10 -12.58
N VAL A 35 3.95 -13.83 -12.08
CA VAL A 35 5.25 -13.25 -11.70
C VAL A 35 6.03 -12.84 -12.94
N ALA A 36 6.06 -13.68 -13.97
CA ALA A 36 6.67 -13.34 -15.25
C ALA A 36 6.00 -12.15 -15.92
N ASP A 37 4.66 -12.05 -15.85
CA ASP A 37 3.93 -10.88 -16.34
C ASP A 37 4.34 -9.59 -15.61
N MET A 38 4.46 -9.64 -14.28
CA MET A 38 4.92 -8.47 -13.50
C MET A 38 6.35 -8.06 -13.88
N VAL A 39 7.24 -9.01 -14.16
CA VAL A 39 8.59 -8.74 -14.68
C VAL A 39 8.49 -8.02 -16.03
N ALA A 40 7.66 -8.50 -16.95
CA ALA A 40 7.48 -7.88 -18.25
C ALA A 40 6.90 -6.46 -18.15
N PHE A 41 5.92 -6.22 -17.25
CA PHE A 41 5.43 -4.87 -16.96
C PHE A 41 6.52 -3.95 -16.44
N ALA A 42 7.32 -4.42 -15.48
CA ALA A 42 8.42 -3.65 -14.91
C ALA A 42 9.49 -3.31 -15.96
N ASP A 43 9.87 -4.27 -16.81
CA ASP A 43 10.82 -4.07 -17.92
C ASP A 43 10.27 -3.08 -18.96
N ALA A 44 8.95 -3.03 -19.17
CA ALA A 44 8.29 -2.01 -20.01
C ALA A 44 8.19 -0.62 -19.32
N GLY A 45 8.66 -0.52 -18.07
CA GLY A 45 8.69 0.72 -17.30
C GLY A 45 7.43 0.99 -16.46
N ILE A 46 6.50 0.03 -16.34
CA ILE A 46 5.40 0.07 -15.37
C ILE A 46 5.94 -0.47 -14.05
N THR A 47 6.50 0.42 -13.24
CA THR A 47 7.23 0.07 -12.02
C THR A 47 6.44 0.28 -10.74
N THR A 48 5.15 0.63 -10.84
CA THR A 48 4.27 0.83 -9.70
C THR A 48 3.12 -0.17 -9.75
N PHE A 49 2.93 -0.89 -8.63
CA PHE A 49 1.94 -1.94 -8.47
C PHE A 49 0.99 -1.57 -7.33
N ASP A 50 -0.33 -1.71 -7.54
CA ASP A 50 -1.35 -1.46 -6.52
C ASP A 50 -1.97 -2.78 -6.04
N CYS A 51 -2.08 -2.93 -4.73
CA CYS A 51 -2.74 -4.05 -4.08
C CYS A 51 -3.53 -3.60 -2.85
N ALA A 52 -3.93 -4.54 -2.01
CA ALA A 52 -4.52 -4.29 -0.70
C ALA A 52 -4.27 -5.51 0.21
N ASP A 53 -4.27 -5.27 1.51
CA ASP A 53 -4.17 -6.30 2.57
C ASP A 53 -5.27 -7.37 2.45
N ILE A 54 -6.48 -6.96 2.01
CA ILE A 54 -7.65 -7.84 1.80
C ILE A 54 -7.66 -8.56 0.45
N TYR A 55 -6.75 -8.25 -0.49
CA TYR A 55 -6.68 -8.96 -1.78
C TYR A 55 -5.94 -10.27 -1.58
N THR A 56 -6.68 -11.34 -1.30
CA THR A 56 -6.13 -12.65 -0.94
C THR A 56 -5.04 -13.12 -1.90
N GLY A 57 -3.83 -13.29 -1.40
CA GLY A 57 -2.65 -13.81 -2.12
C GLY A 57 -1.92 -12.79 -2.99
N VAL A 58 -2.43 -11.56 -3.14
CA VAL A 58 -1.83 -10.57 -4.06
C VAL A 58 -0.56 -9.95 -3.47
N GLU A 59 -0.54 -9.62 -2.18
CA GLU A 59 0.69 -9.11 -1.54
C GLU A 59 1.82 -10.15 -1.61
N GLU A 60 1.52 -11.43 -1.36
CA GLU A 60 2.48 -12.53 -1.48
C GLU A 60 2.97 -12.71 -2.94
N LEU A 61 2.07 -12.55 -3.91
CA LEU A 61 2.43 -12.61 -5.32
C LEU A 61 3.38 -11.48 -5.71
N ILE A 62 3.10 -10.25 -5.29
CA ILE A 62 3.98 -9.10 -5.51
C ILE A 62 5.32 -9.30 -4.76
N GLY A 63 5.30 -9.86 -3.56
CA GLY A 63 6.52 -10.20 -2.82
C GLY A 63 7.41 -11.16 -3.60
N ARG A 64 6.85 -12.24 -4.16
CA ARG A 64 7.58 -13.18 -5.03
C ARG A 64 8.12 -12.51 -6.30
N PHE A 65 7.31 -11.66 -6.93
CA PHE A 65 7.75 -10.86 -8.07
C PHE A 65 8.96 -10.00 -7.71
N ARG A 66 8.96 -9.31 -6.58
CA ARG A 66 10.06 -8.46 -6.13
C ARG A 66 11.35 -9.26 -5.95
N LEU A 67 11.28 -10.43 -5.31
CA LEU A 67 12.44 -11.32 -5.16
C LEU A 67 12.95 -11.77 -6.54
N ARG A 68 12.06 -12.21 -7.41
CA ARG A 68 12.44 -12.66 -8.76
C ARG A 68 13.02 -11.52 -9.61
N TYR A 69 12.45 -10.32 -9.52
CA TYR A 69 12.94 -9.15 -10.24
C TYR A 69 14.34 -8.73 -9.78
N ARG A 70 14.59 -8.79 -8.46
CA ARG A 70 15.92 -8.57 -7.89
C ARG A 70 16.97 -9.53 -8.43
N GLU A 71 16.64 -10.82 -8.49
CA GLU A 71 17.55 -11.85 -9.08
C GLU A 71 17.86 -11.55 -10.54
N LEU A 72 16.89 -11.11 -11.31
CA LEU A 72 17.03 -10.90 -12.75
C LEU A 72 17.66 -9.54 -13.12
N ARG A 73 17.48 -8.50 -12.32
CA ARG A 73 17.79 -7.10 -12.67
C ARG A 73 18.64 -6.37 -11.63
N GLY A 74 18.85 -6.96 -10.46
CA GLY A 74 19.63 -6.37 -9.37
C GLY A 74 18.89 -5.36 -8.52
N ASP A 75 19.57 -4.88 -7.46
CA ASP A 75 18.98 -3.97 -6.46
C ASP A 75 18.65 -2.59 -7.03
N ASP A 76 19.46 -2.07 -7.95
CA ASP A 76 19.20 -0.76 -8.57
C ASP A 76 17.87 -0.74 -9.34
N ALA A 77 17.57 -1.79 -10.08
CA ALA A 77 16.29 -1.92 -10.78
C ALA A 77 15.15 -2.11 -9.79
N LEU A 78 15.35 -2.95 -8.76
CA LEU A 78 14.35 -3.17 -7.71
C LEU A 78 14.00 -1.87 -6.95
N SER A 79 14.94 -0.97 -6.73
CA SER A 79 14.71 0.31 -6.03
C SER A 79 13.65 1.20 -6.70
N ARG A 80 13.44 1.00 -8.02
CA ARG A 80 12.44 1.72 -8.81
C ARG A 80 11.04 1.12 -8.68
N ILE A 81 10.93 -0.11 -8.21
CA ILE A 81 9.63 -0.77 -7.98
C ILE A 81 8.97 -0.15 -6.76
N LYS A 82 7.76 0.33 -6.93
CA LYS A 82 6.90 0.89 -5.87
C LYS A 82 5.66 0.03 -5.69
N VAL A 83 5.29 -0.20 -4.44
CA VAL A 83 4.10 -0.96 -4.11
C VAL A 83 3.16 -0.09 -3.27
N HIS A 84 1.96 0.11 -3.80
CA HIS A 84 0.85 0.74 -3.09
C HIS A 84 -0.02 -0.37 -2.52
N THR A 85 -0.06 -0.51 -1.20
CA THR A 85 -1.03 -1.38 -0.55
C THR A 85 -2.11 -0.56 0.15
N LYS A 86 -3.12 -1.21 0.71
CA LYS A 86 -4.19 -0.55 1.43
C LYS A 86 -4.27 -1.15 2.83
N PHE A 87 -4.65 -0.32 3.78
CA PHE A 87 -5.13 -0.75 5.07
C PHE A 87 -6.65 -0.70 5.04
N VAL A 88 -7.29 -1.87 5.02
CA VAL A 88 -8.75 -2.03 4.93
C VAL A 88 -9.20 -2.88 6.12
N PRO A 89 -9.63 -2.26 7.24
CA PRO A 89 -10.01 -3.03 8.43
C PRO A 89 -11.26 -3.88 8.16
N ASP A 90 -11.33 -5.04 8.82
CA ASP A 90 -12.51 -5.87 8.79
C ASP A 90 -13.74 -5.12 9.36
N LEU A 91 -14.90 -5.31 8.74
CA LEU A 91 -16.14 -4.60 9.14
C LEU A 91 -16.51 -4.79 10.60
N ASP A 92 -16.32 -5.99 11.14
CA ASP A 92 -16.62 -6.32 12.54
C ASP A 92 -15.59 -5.74 13.52
N MET A 93 -14.43 -5.30 13.02
CA MET A 93 -13.38 -4.65 13.80
C MET A 93 -13.57 -3.14 13.96
N LEU A 94 -14.37 -2.47 13.13
CA LEU A 94 -14.46 -1.00 13.09
C LEU A 94 -14.73 -0.36 14.46
N LYS A 95 -15.58 -0.97 15.31
CA LYS A 95 -15.95 -0.45 16.63
C LYS A 95 -14.98 -0.80 17.76
N ARG A 96 -14.04 -1.72 17.53
CA ARG A 96 -13.08 -2.22 18.52
C ARG A 96 -11.64 -2.18 18.06
N ILE A 97 -11.40 -1.53 16.92
CA ILE A 97 -10.06 -1.35 16.36
C ILE A 97 -9.16 -0.65 17.38
N ASN A 98 -7.92 -1.08 17.44
CA ASN A 98 -6.91 -0.49 18.30
C ASN A 98 -5.56 -0.48 17.61
N LYS A 99 -4.59 0.21 18.20
CA LYS A 99 -3.26 0.39 17.63
C LYS A 99 -2.57 -0.94 17.31
N SER A 100 -2.66 -1.92 18.20
CA SER A 100 -2.02 -3.23 18.00
C SER A 100 -2.58 -3.99 16.80
N TYR A 101 -3.90 -3.86 16.53
CA TYR A 101 -4.49 -4.41 15.31
C TYR A 101 -3.92 -3.75 14.06
N VAL A 102 -3.85 -2.41 14.04
CA VAL A 102 -3.28 -1.66 12.91
C VAL A 102 -1.82 -2.06 12.66
N GLU A 103 -1.01 -2.11 13.73
CA GLU A 103 0.38 -2.55 13.65
C GLU A 103 0.50 -3.97 13.09
N GLY A 104 -0.34 -4.89 13.56
CA GLY A 104 -0.36 -6.28 13.11
C GLY A 104 -0.65 -6.41 11.61
N VAL A 105 -1.62 -5.65 11.08
CA VAL A 105 -1.93 -5.65 9.64
C VAL A 105 -0.76 -5.09 8.82
N ILE A 106 -0.16 -3.99 9.25
CA ILE A 106 1.00 -3.39 8.57
C ILE A 106 2.20 -4.35 8.58
N ASP A 107 2.47 -5.01 9.71
CA ASP A 107 3.56 -5.97 9.83
C ASP A 107 3.33 -7.22 8.93
N GLN A 108 2.08 -7.65 8.76
CA GLN A 108 1.74 -8.69 7.80
C GLN A 108 2.00 -8.25 6.35
N SER A 109 1.60 -7.03 5.98
CA SER A 109 1.86 -6.49 4.63
C SER A 109 3.36 -6.39 4.36
N LEU A 110 4.17 -5.90 5.32
CA LEU A 110 5.62 -5.87 5.22
C LEU A 110 6.20 -7.26 4.93
N LYS A 111 5.75 -8.27 5.70
CA LYS A 111 6.20 -9.66 5.54
C LYS A 111 5.82 -10.25 4.18
N ARG A 112 4.56 -10.07 3.74
CA ARG A 112 4.05 -10.61 2.47
C ARG A 112 4.74 -9.99 1.27
N LEU A 113 5.02 -8.68 1.33
CA LEU A 113 5.67 -7.91 0.26
C LEU A 113 7.19 -8.02 0.26
N HIS A 114 7.79 -8.66 1.27
CA HIS A 114 9.25 -8.67 1.47
C HIS A 114 9.84 -7.26 1.49
N LEU A 115 9.28 -6.40 2.33
CA LEU A 115 9.67 -5.00 2.51
C LEU A 115 10.02 -4.72 3.97
N ASP A 116 11.06 -3.91 4.19
CA ASP A 116 11.37 -3.33 5.51
C ASP A 116 10.53 -2.09 5.79
N ARG A 117 10.05 -1.42 4.72
CA ARG A 117 9.19 -0.25 4.76
C ARG A 117 8.21 -0.27 3.60
N LEU A 118 6.91 -0.10 3.87
CA LEU A 118 5.89 0.04 2.83
C LEU A 118 6.06 1.37 2.10
N ASP A 119 6.01 1.36 0.77
CA ASP A 119 6.18 2.57 -0.04
C ASP A 119 5.00 3.54 0.14
N LEU A 120 3.77 3.03 0.05
CA LEU A 120 2.56 3.79 0.26
C LEU A 120 1.44 2.91 0.79
N VAL A 121 0.76 3.37 1.84
CA VAL A 121 -0.44 2.75 2.40
C VAL A 121 -1.64 3.66 2.16
N GLN A 122 -2.65 3.14 1.46
CA GLN A 122 -3.92 3.81 1.26
C GLN A 122 -4.88 3.39 2.37
N PHE A 123 -5.24 4.33 3.23
CA PHE A 123 -6.20 4.09 4.31
C PHE A 123 -7.61 4.07 3.74
N HIS A 124 -8.36 3.00 4.01
CA HIS A 124 -9.77 2.84 3.69
C HIS A 124 -10.61 2.74 4.97
N TRP A 125 -11.81 3.29 4.95
CA TRP A 125 -12.78 3.14 6.03
C TRP A 125 -14.17 2.86 5.48
N TRP A 126 -14.87 1.87 6.06
CA TRP A 126 -16.15 1.39 5.54
C TRP A 126 -17.35 2.22 5.99
N ASP A 127 -17.39 2.56 7.30
CA ASP A 127 -18.58 3.17 7.93
C ASP A 127 -18.15 4.29 8.89
N TYR A 128 -18.38 5.53 8.48
CA TYR A 128 -18.03 6.72 9.26
C TYR A 128 -18.91 6.95 10.50
N ALA A 129 -19.98 6.14 10.72
CA ALA A 129 -20.68 6.09 11.99
C ALA A 129 -19.82 5.41 13.09
N ALA A 130 -18.84 4.59 12.72
CA ALA A 130 -17.80 4.12 13.62
C ALA A 130 -16.69 5.19 13.70
N PRO A 131 -16.52 5.88 14.85
CA PRO A 131 -15.71 7.12 14.92
C PRO A 131 -14.19 6.90 14.92
N GLN A 132 -13.71 5.66 15.10
CA GLN A 132 -12.29 5.34 15.29
C GLN A 132 -11.40 5.58 14.05
N TRP A 133 -11.96 6.04 12.94
CA TRP A 133 -11.19 6.33 11.73
C TRP A 133 -10.14 7.44 11.92
N LEU A 134 -10.39 8.41 12.82
CA LEU A 134 -9.44 9.47 13.12
C LEU A 134 -8.24 8.95 13.91
N GLU A 135 -8.49 8.17 14.97
CA GLU A 135 -7.42 7.50 15.74
C GLU A 135 -6.63 6.52 14.86
N THR A 136 -7.33 5.78 13.99
CA THR A 136 -6.69 4.88 13.04
C THR A 136 -5.74 5.63 12.09
N ALA A 137 -6.17 6.79 11.57
CA ALA A 137 -5.32 7.65 10.75
C ALA A 137 -4.07 8.15 11.53
N GLN A 138 -4.23 8.47 12.82
CA GLN A 138 -3.11 8.84 13.69
C GLN A 138 -2.13 7.69 13.88
N TRP A 139 -2.59 6.46 14.16
CA TRP A 139 -1.72 5.29 14.31
C TRP A 139 -0.97 4.96 13.01
N LEU A 140 -1.61 5.07 11.85
CA LEU A 140 -0.93 4.93 10.55
C LEU A 140 0.16 6.02 10.36
N ASN A 141 -0.11 7.25 10.79
CA ASN A 141 0.87 8.31 10.74
C ASN A 141 2.03 8.08 11.74
N GLU A 142 1.79 7.53 12.92
CA GLU A 142 2.83 7.12 13.86
C GLU A 142 3.74 6.03 13.25
N LEU A 143 3.16 5.05 12.54
CA LEU A 143 3.90 4.03 11.80
C LEU A 143 4.72 4.63 10.65
N ARG A 144 4.24 5.70 10.02
CA ARG A 144 5.01 6.48 9.05
C ARG A 144 6.20 7.19 9.72
N LEU A 145 5.99 7.83 10.86
CA LEU A 145 7.04 8.52 11.61
C LEU A 145 8.10 7.56 12.15
N SER A 146 7.70 6.35 12.53
CA SER A 146 8.63 5.29 12.97
C SER A 146 9.38 4.60 11.82
N GLY A 147 9.07 4.94 10.57
CA GLY A 147 9.75 4.42 9.38
C GLY A 147 9.18 3.12 8.80
N LYS A 148 8.12 2.53 9.36
CA LYS A 148 7.46 1.35 8.79
C LYS A 148 6.69 1.65 7.51
N ILE A 149 6.21 2.88 7.35
CA ILE A 149 5.49 3.37 6.16
C ILE A 149 6.18 4.61 5.64
N HIS A 150 6.38 4.72 4.33
CA HIS A 150 6.95 5.93 3.73
C HIS A 150 5.89 7.01 3.50
N LYS A 151 4.78 6.68 2.85
CA LYS A 151 3.68 7.61 2.59
C LYS A 151 2.33 7.00 3.02
N VAL A 152 1.47 7.82 3.61
CA VAL A 152 0.07 7.48 3.90
C VAL A 152 -0.82 8.34 3.04
N SER A 153 -1.82 7.73 2.43
CA SER A 153 -2.87 8.40 1.65
C SER A 153 -4.24 7.85 2.04
N GLY A 154 -5.32 8.40 1.48
CA GLY A 154 -6.67 7.88 1.66
C GLY A 154 -7.24 7.32 0.37
N THR A 155 -8.14 6.36 0.49
CA THR A 155 -8.97 5.86 -0.61
C THR A 155 -10.42 5.78 -0.15
N ASN A 156 -11.36 6.15 -1.04
CA ASN A 156 -12.80 6.22 -0.74
C ASN A 156 -13.19 7.22 0.37
N PHE A 157 -12.36 8.22 0.62
CA PHE A 157 -12.69 9.36 1.47
C PHE A 157 -13.28 10.49 0.64
N ASP A 158 -14.28 11.20 1.18
CA ASP A 158 -14.69 12.49 0.66
C ASP A 158 -13.67 13.59 1.03
N SER A 159 -13.81 14.75 0.40
CA SER A 159 -12.86 15.85 0.55
C SER A 159 -12.80 16.39 1.99
N ASP A 160 -13.96 16.45 2.68
CA ASP A 160 -14.04 17.01 4.04
C ASP A 160 -13.33 16.09 5.05
N ARG A 161 -13.51 14.78 4.92
CA ARG A 161 -12.81 13.79 5.76
C ARG A 161 -11.33 13.73 5.46
N MET A 162 -10.94 13.82 4.17
CA MET A 162 -9.52 13.94 3.82
C MET A 162 -8.85 15.16 4.44
N LEU A 163 -9.53 16.31 4.45
CA LEU A 163 -9.02 17.53 5.11
C LEU A 163 -8.85 17.35 6.62
N GLN A 164 -9.75 16.59 7.28
CA GLN A 164 -9.61 16.27 8.70
C GLN A 164 -8.37 15.42 8.95
N VAL A 165 -8.16 14.35 8.17
CA VAL A 165 -6.95 13.50 8.28
C VAL A 165 -5.68 14.32 8.03
N GLN A 166 -5.65 15.17 7.00
CA GLN A 166 -4.50 16.03 6.71
C GLN A 166 -4.16 16.98 7.85
N LYS A 167 -5.16 17.59 8.47
CA LYS A 167 -4.96 18.48 9.62
C LYS A 167 -4.30 17.75 10.79
N LEU A 168 -4.74 16.55 11.11
CA LEU A 168 -4.17 15.73 12.17
C LEU A 168 -2.71 15.37 11.87
N THR A 169 -2.42 14.90 10.65
CA THR A 169 -1.07 14.49 10.27
C THR A 169 -0.09 15.66 10.16
N THR A 170 -0.55 16.83 9.74
CA THR A 170 0.27 18.06 9.67
C THR A 170 0.56 18.62 11.06
N THR A 171 -0.39 18.55 11.99
CA THR A 171 -0.19 19.03 13.37
C THR A 171 0.86 18.21 14.10
N ILE A 172 0.89 16.89 13.89
CA ILE A 172 1.91 16.00 14.47
C ILE A 172 3.31 16.29 13.92
N GLN A 173 3.43 16.72 12.67
CA GLN A 173 4.72 17.11 12.08
C GLN A 173 5.29 18.44 12.62
N ARG A 174 4.46 19.33 13.17
CA ARG A 174 4.91 20.64 13.71
C ARG A 174 5.49 20.57 15.12
N PHE A 175 5.31 19.44 15.82
CA PHE A 175 5.79 19.25 17.19
C PHE A 175 6.95 18.26 17.33
N SER A 176 7.54 17.82 16.20
CA SER A 176 8.70 16.91 16.18
C SER A 176 9.98 17.66 15.62
#